data_6bd5b89183e458fd3c2aecab29ffcb8d
#
_entry.id   6bd5b89183e458fd3c2aecab29ffcb8d
#
_cell.length_a   1.000
_cell.length_b   1.000
_cell.length_c   1.000
_cell.angle_alpha   90.00
_cell.angle_beta   90.00
_cell.angle_gamma   90.00
#
_symmetry.space_group_name_H-M   'P 1'
#
loop_
_entity.id
_entity.type
_entity.pdbx_description
1 polymer ?
#
loop_
_entity_poly.entity_id
_entity_poly.type
_entity_poly.pdbx_seq_one_letter_code
_entity_poly.pdbx_strand_id
1 'polypeptide(L)'
;MQTKIYNAYKITHKNGSVEDINALDLVQALENMEIPDTESKVLQAFLVKENVRTLVEDEKTEILFSAIVAENGGGSIATPASGRIHVGDMVQLKAIPARNYEFVSWQLNDVKISEEAVVNLVMPELSAGIDTAVFTATFKLADVAWTTAVEPSGASTAGCIAFPTSGSTEANTETEFLAVAKEGFTFDHWEVNGESVATNELLQTTVTPLAESESARVYKAVFRAN
;
A
#
# COMPACT_ATOMS: atom_id res chain seq x y z
N MET A 1 6.66 -5.07 -26.34
CA MET A 1 6.57 -5.10 -27.81
C MET A 1 7.46 -6.22 -28.33
N GLN A 2 6.88 -7.29 -28.82
CA GLN A 2 7.63 -8.41 -29.41
C GLN A 2 7.72 -8.25 -30.91
N THR A 3 8.80 -8.71 -31.49
CA THR A 3 8.96 -8.75 -32.94
C THR A 3 8.78 -10.18 -33.40
N LYS A 4 7.74 -10.45 -34.15
CA LYS A 4 7.57 -11.74 -34.84
C LYS A 4 8.15 -11.66 -36.24
N ILE A 5 8.79 -12.73 -36.67
CA ILE A 5 9.41 -12.82 -38.00
C ILE A 5 8.54 -13.79 -38.78
N TYR A 6 8.09 -13.34 -39.94
CA TYR A 6 7.27 -14.12 -40.87
C TYR A 6 7.90 -14.11 -42.26
N ASN A 7 7.49 -15.04 -43.06
CA ASN A 7 7.71 -14.99 -44.50
C ASN A 7 6.50 -14.42 -45.18
N ALA A 8 6.68 -13.60 -46.17
CA ALA A 8 5.59 -13.07 -46.99
C ALA A 8 5.35 -13.98 -48.21
N TYR A 9 4.13 -14.48 -48.30
CA TYR A 9 3.71 -15.34 -49.39
C TYR A 9 2.69 -14.61 -50.27
N LYS A 10 2.77 -14.86 -51.55
CA LYS A 10 1.80 -14.45 -52.55
C LYS A 10 1.05 -15.66 -53.01
N ILE A 11 -0.23 -15.74 -52.75
CA ILE A 11 -1.06 -16.91 -53.05
C ILE A 11 -2.05 -16.53 -54.15
N THR A 12 -2.03 -17.31 -55.24
CA THR A 12 -2.99 -17.17 -56.32
C THR A 12 -4.03 -18.25 -56.24
N HIS A 13 -5.25 -17.87 -56.13
CA HIS A 13 -6.41 -18.78 -56.11
C HIS A 13 -6.77 -19.24 -57.51
N LYS A 14 -7.51 -20.34 -57.59
CA LYS A 14 -7.97 -20.90 -58.89
C LYS A 14 -8.91 -19.95 -59.65
N ASN A 15 -9.61 -19.06 -58.94
CA ASN A 15 -10.46 -18.04 -59.54
C ASN A 15 -9.68 -16.81 -60.08
N GLY A 16 -8.34 -16.82 -59.94
CA GLY A 16 -7.47 -15.74 -60.41
C GLY A 16 -7.25 -14.63 -59.37
N SER A 17 -7.88 -14.66 -58.20
CA SER A 17 -7.62 -13.70 -57.14
C SER A 17 -6.23 -13.96 -56.56
N VAL A 18 -5.60 -12.89 -56.02
CA VAL A 18 -4.27 -12.94 -55.43
C VAL A 18 -4.36 -12.36 -54.03
N GLU A 19 -3.75 -13.04 -53.09
CA GLU A 19 -3.71 -12.64 -51.70
C GLU A 19 -2.27 -12.63 -51.19
N ASP A 20 -1.91 -11.64 -50.40
CA ASP A 20 -0.62 -11.53 -49.73
C ASP A 20 -0.78 -11.89 -48.26
N ILE A 21 -0.04 -12.91 -47.81
CA ILE A 21 -0.10 -13.44 -46.45
C ILE A 21 1.26 -13.49 -45.82
N ASN A 22 1.35 -13.07 -44.56
CA ASN A 22 2.54 -13.27 -43.72
C ASN A 22 2.31 -14.50 -42.80
N ALA A 23 3.19 -15.48 -42.90
CA ALA A 23 3.13 -16.69 -42.10
C ALA A 23 4.54 -17.24 -41.79
N LEU A 24 4.62 -18.11 -40.77
CA LEU A 24 5.92 -18.75 -40.42
C LEU A 24 6.40 -19.67 -41.52
N ASP A 25 5.48 -20.36 -42.16
CA ASP A 25 5.74 -21.23 -43.30
C ASP A 25 4.53 -21.27 -44.23
N LEU A 26 4.67 -21.98 -45.33
CA LEU A 26 3.62 -22.12 -46.34
C LEU A 26 2.37 -22.84 -45.79
N VAL A 27 2.52 -23.80 -44.88
CA VAL A 27 1.38 -24.54 -44.29
C VAL A 27 0.53 -23.57 -43.46
N GLN A 28 1.16 -22.80 -42.61
CA GLN A 28 0.45 -21.77 -41.80
C GLN A 28 -0.16 -20.71 -42.71
N ALA A 29 0.50 -20.32 -43.82
CA ALA A 29 -0.07 -19.41 -44.79
C ALA A 29 -1.38 -19.92 -45.37
N LEU A 30 -1.45 -21.22 -45.70
CA LEU A 30 -2.64 -21.86 -46.24
C LEU A 30 -3.72 -22.08 -45.18
N GLU A 31 -3.34 -22.33 -43.92
CA GLU A 31 -4.26 -22.48 -42.79
C GLU A 31 -4.91 -21.13 -42.38
N ASN A 32 -4.16 -20.04 -42.49
CA ASN A 32 -4.66 -18.70 -42.19
C ASN A 32 -5.67 -18.17 -43.23
N MET A 33 -5.83 -18.86 -44.33
CA MET A 33 -6.82 -18.50 -45.34
C MET A 33 -8.18 -19.11 -44.96
N GLU A 34 -9.18 -18.27 -44.75
CA GLU A 34 -10.58 -18.71 -44.63
C GLU A 34 -11.10 -19.17 -46.00
N ILE A 35 -10.73 -20.37 -46.46
CA ILE A 35 -11.20 -20.96 -47.69
C ILE A 35 -12.48 -21.72 -47.40
N PRO A 36 -13.63 -21.32 -47.95
CA PRO A 36 -14.83 -22.16 -47.92
C PRO A 36 -14.54 -23.50 -48.61
N ASP A 37 -14.94 -24.58 -47.99
CA ASP A 37 -14.58 -25.98 -48.28
C ASP A 37 -14.85 -26.48 -49.68
N THR A 38 -15.41 -25.71 -50.60
CA THR A 38 -15.93 -26.21 -51.85
C THR A 38 -15.42 -25.59 -53.16
N GLU A 39 -14.81 -24.41 -53.15
CA GLU A 39 -14.56 -23.75 -54.45
C GLU A 39 -13.19 -23.08 -54.66
N SER A 40 -12.40 -22.82 -53.63
CA SER A 40 -11.08 -22.18 -53.78
C SER A 40 -9.94 -23.14 -53.58
N LYS A 41 -9.40 -23.69 -54.64
CA LYS A 41 -8.10 -24.38 -54.56
C LYS A 41 -6.98 -23.41 -54.86
N VAL A 42 -5.95 -23.41 -54.02
CA VAL A 42 -4.73 -22.65 -54.27
C VAL A 42 -4.14 -23.14 -55.61
N LEU A 43 -3.94 -22.20 -56.53
CA LEU A 43 -3.36 -22.51 -57.84
C LEU A 43 -1.83 -22.44 -57.73
N GLN A 44 -1.33 -21.45 -56.97
CA GLN A 44 0.10 -21.18 -56.87
C GLN A 44 0.39 -20.34 -55.62
N ALA A 45 1.45 -20.72 -54.89
CA ALA A 45 1.94 -19.93 -53.77
C ALA A 45 3.43 -19.62 -53.98
N PHE A 46 3.81 -18.37 -53.82
CA PHE A 46 5.19 -17.95 -53.93
C PHE A 46 5.67 -17.28 -52.67
N LEU A 47 6.86 -17.66 -52.23
CA LEU A 47 7.59 -16.91 -51.23
C LEU A 47 8.05 -15.59 -51.85
N VAL A 48 7.49 -14.48 -51.39
CA VAL A 48 7.84 -13.15 -51.93
C VAL A 48 8.99 -12.56 -51.11
N LYS A 49 9.03 -12.81 -49.80
CA LYS A 49 10.07 -12.28 -48.95
C LYS A 49 10.22 -13.16 -47.69
N GLU A 50 11.45 -13.49 -47.40
CA GLU A 50 11.78 -14.15 -46.12
C GLU A 50 12.05 -13.15 -45.03
N ASN A 51 11.82 -13.59 -43.79
CA ASN A 51 12.14 -12.83 -42.56
C ASN A 51 11.54 -11.43 -42.49
N VAL A 52 10.30 -11.28 -42.91
CA VAL A 52 9.55 -10.04 -42.75
C VAL A 52 9.34 -9.81 -41.25
N ARG A 53 9.85 -8.69 -40.74
CA ARG A 53 9.62 -8.28 -39.37
C ARG A 53 8.32 -7.52 -39.27
N THR A 54 7.37 -8.06 -38.57
CA THR A 54 6.12 -7.38 -38.23
C THR A 54 6.17 -7.04 -36.73
N LEU A 55 5.98 -5.75 -36.42
CA LEU A 55 5.77 -5.34 -35.05
C LEU A 55 4.37 -5.81 -34.64
N VAL A 56 4.29 -6.80 -33.77
CA VAL A 56 3.04 -7.20 -33.14
C VAL A 56 2.97 -6.44 -31.85
N GLU A 57 1.91 -5.67 -31.66
CA GLU A 57 1.58 -5.18 -30.33
C GLU A 57 1.29 -6.42 -29.48
N ASP A 58 2.04 -6.61 -28.40
CA ASP A 58 1.68 -7.62 -27.43
C ASP A 58 0.27 -7.25 -26.95
N GLU A 59 -0.67 -8.17 -27.12
CA GLU A 59 -1.95 -8.05 -26.42
C GLU A 59 -1.65 -8.10 -24.92
N LYS A 60 -1.52 -6.92 -24.33
CA LYS A 60 -1.29 -6.80 -22.90
C LYS A 60 -2.51 -7.36 -22.18
N THR A 61 -2.28 -8.31 -21.27
CA THR A 61 -3.35 -8.85 -20.43
C THR A 61 -3.97 -7.74 -19.60
N GLU A 62 -5.26 -7.49 -19.81
CA GLU A 62 -6.03 -6.53 -19.02
C GLU A 62 -6.46 -7.19 -17.69
N ILE A 63 -6.26 -6.48 -16.59
CA ILE A 63 -6.57 -6.91 -15.24
C ILE A 63 -7.52 -5.91 -14.60
N LEU A 64 -8.55 -6.39 -13.93
CA LEU A 64 -9.36 -5.57 -13.03
C LEU A 64 -8.58 -5.30 -11.76
N PHE A 65 -8.60 -4.08 -11.25
CA PHE A 65 -8.02 -3.77 -9.96
C PHE A 65 -9.00 -3.05 -9.04
N SER A 66 -8.79 -3.23 -7.74
CA SER A 66 -9.40 -2.44 -6.68
C SER A 66 -8.36 -2.03 -5.66
N ALA A 67 -8.54 -0.84 -5.06
CA ALA A 67 -7.70 -0.36 -3.96
C ALA A 67 -8.60 -0.10 -2.76
N ILE A 68 -8.32 -0.77 -1.65
CA ILE A 68 -9.14 -0.74 -0.44
C ILE A 68 -8.29 -0.46 0.80
N VAL A 69 -8.93 0.03 1.84
CA VAL A 69 -8.36 0.09 3.19
C VAL A 69 -8.71 -1.20 3.91
N ALA A 70 -7.77 -1.76 4.67
CA ALA A 70 -8.01 -2.92 5.52
C ALA A 70 -9.15 -2.67 6.53
N GLU A 71 -9.78 -3.72 7.04
CA GLU A 71 -10.96 -3.62 7.92
C GLU A 71 -10.73 -2.79 9.19
N ASN A 72 -9.49 -2.72 9.68
CA ASN A 72 -9.14 -1.89 10.84
C ASN A 72 -9.23 -0.37 10.58
N GLY A 73 -9.44 0.05 9.33
CA GLY A 73 -9.50 1.46 8.97
C GLY A 73 -8.17 2.19 9.15
N GLY A 74 -8.23 3.42 9.62
CA GLY A 74 -7.05 4.21 9.99
C GLY A 74 -6.50 5.13 8.91
N GLY A 75 -7.16 5.24 7.76
CA GLY A 75 -6.73 6.13 6.70
C GLY A 75 -7.63 6.10 5.47
N SER A 76 -7.14 6.68 4.40
CA SER A 76 -7.79 6.72 3.09
C SER A 76 -6.79 6.46 1.97
N ILE A 77 -7.30 6.24 0.78
CA ILE A 77 -6.52 6.00 -0.43
C ILE A 77 -6.82 7.10 -1.44
N ALA A 78 -5.76 7.73 -1.99
CA ALA A 78 -5.86 8.72 -3.06
C ALA A 78 -5.69 8.13 -4.46
N THR A 79 -5.40 6.84 -4.58
CA THR A 79 -5.43 6.08 -5.83
C THR A 79 -6.88 5.86 -6.27
N PRO A 80 -7.20 5.74 -7.55
CA PRO A 80 -8.52 5.32 -7.98
C PRO A 80 -8.95 4.02 -7.27
N ALA A 81 -10.18 4.00 -6.73
CA ALA A 81 -10.66 2.87 -5.93
C ALA A 81 -10.80 1.57 -6.74
N SER A 82 -10.96 1.67 -8.06
CA SER A 82 -11.03 0.51 -8.96
C SER A 82 -10.84 0.95 -10.42
N GLY A 83 -10.53 0.01 -11.29
CA GLY A 83 -10.38 0.26 -12.71
C GLY A 83 -9.85 -0.96 -13.45
N ARG A 84 -9.39 -0.69 -14.67
CA ARG A 84 -8.70 -1.65 -15.54
C ARG A 84 -7.28 -1.17 -15.79
N ILE A 85 -6.36 -2.10 -15.80
CA ILE A 85 -4.95 -1.86 -16.03
C ILE A 85 -4.36 -3.05 -16.78
N HIS A 86 -3.32 -2.84 -17.59
CA HIS A 86 -2.65 -3.94 -18.24
C HIS A 86 -1.41 -4.37 -17.45
N VAL A 87 -1.07 -5.64 -17.55
CA VAL A 87 0.22 -6.16 -17.10
C VAL A 87 1.34 -5.33 -17.72
N GLY A 88 2.32 -4.92 -16.91
CA GLY A 88 3.43 -4.08 -17.35
C GLY A 88 3.16 -2.58 -17.34
N ASP A 89 1.94 -2.11 -17.08
CA ASP A 89 1.65 -0.69 -16.90
C ASP A 89 2.06 -0.21 -15.51
N MET A 90 2.39 1.08 -15.41
CA MET A 90 2.72 1.71 -14.14
C MET A 90 1.45 2.06 -13.36
N VAL A 91 1.40 1.68 -12.10
CA VAL A 91 0.36 2.12 -11.15
C VAL A 91 1.01 2.88 -9.99
N GLN A 92 0.43 4.01 -9.61
CA GLN A 92 0.79 4.72 -8.39
C GLN A 92 -0.24 4.43 -7.31
N LEU A 93 0.22 3.89 -6.19
CA LEU A 93 -0.57 3.73 -4.99
C LEU A 93 -0.21 4.84 -4.01
N LYS A 94 -1.22 5.47 -3.40
CA LYS A 94 -1.04 6.52 -2.42
C LYS A 94 -2.00 6.33 -1.27
N ALA A 95 -1.46 5.99 -0.10
CA ALA A 95 -2.19 5.92 1.17
C ALA A 95 -2.03 7.22 1.94
N ILE A 96 -3.07 7.63 2.65
CA ILE A 96 -3.12 8.83 3.48
C ILE A 96 -3.57 8.39 4.87
N PRO A 97 -2.65 8.31 5.86
CA PRO A 97 -3.03 7.99 7.23
C PRO A 97 -4.00 9.04 7.79
N ALA A 98 -4.98 8.58 8.54
CA ALA A 98 -5.81 9.45 9.35
C ALA A 98 -5.00 9.96 10.56
N ARG A 99 -5.54 10.95 11.28
CA ARG A 99 -4.93 11.43 12.52
C ARG A 99 -4.76 10.27 13.52
N ASN A 100 -3.64 10.24 14.20
CA ASN A 100 -3.24 9.21 15.16
C ASN A 100 -3.06 7.81 14.54
N TYR A 101 -2.91 7.74 13.22
CA TYR A 101 -2.57 6.52 12.52
C TYR A 101 -1.30 6.70 11.72
N GLU A 102 -0.58 5.63 11.49
CA GLU A 102 0.52 5.55 10.56
C GLU A 102 0.28 4.43 9.55
N PHE A 103 0.83 4.63 8.36
CA PHE A 103 0.76 3.63 7.30
C PHE A 103 1.72 2.48 7.63
N VAL A 104 1.27 1.25 7.42
CA VAL A 104 2.06 0.05 7.66
C VAL A 104 2.55 -0.55 6.36
N SER A 105 1.63 -0.87 5.45
CA SER A 105 2.00 -1.54 4.20
C SER A 105 0.92 -1.50 3.15
N TRP A 106 1.36 -1.66 1.90
CA TRP A 106 0.54 -2.11 0.79
C TRP A 106 0.67 -3.62 0.61
N GLN A 107 -0.45 -4.25 0.33
CA GLN A 107 -0.53 -5.65 -0.08
C GLN A 107 -1.19 -5.75 -1.45
N LEU A 108 -0.79 -6.74 -2.24
CA LEU A 108 -1.45 -7.18 -3.46
C LEU A 108 -1.93 -8.60 -3.24
N ASN A 109 -3.26 -8.82 -3.26
CA ASN A 109 -3.87 -10.13 -3.01
C ASN A 109 -3.27 -10.80 -1.75
N ASP A 110 -3.25 -10.07 -0.63
CA ASP A 110 -2.73 -10.46 0.69
C ASP A 110 -1.20 -10.64 0.77
N VAL A 111 -0.47 -10.40 -0.31
CA VAL A 111 1.00 -10.43 -0.32
C VAL A 111 1.54 -9.01 -0.16
N LYS A 112 2.35 -8.77 0.88
CA LYS A 112 2.99 -7.48 1.13
C LYS A 112 3.92 -7.08 -0.02
N ILE A 113 3.73 -5.88 -0.56
CA ILE A 113 4.49 -5.35 -1.70
C ILE A 113 5.29 -4.09 -1.38
N SER A 114 4.89 -3.30 -0.37
CA SER A 114 5.60 -2.06 0.00
C SER A 114 5.28 -1.63 1.44
N GLU A 115 6.23 -0.94 2.08
CA GLU A 115 6.06 -0.20 3.35
C GLU A 115 6.02 1.32 3.13
N GLU A 116 6.15 1.76 1.89
CA GLU A 116 6.05 3.18 1.53
C GLU A 116 4.61 3.57 1.25
N ALA A 117 4.12 4.63 1.90
CA ALA A 117 2.75 5.10 1.73
C ALA A 117 2.44 5.55 0.29
N VAL A 118 3.46 6.01 -0.44
CA VAL A 118 3.39 6.34 -1.86
C VAL A 118 4.36 5.45 -2.62
N VAL A 119 3.84 4.60 -3.50
CA VAL A 119 4.66 3.69 -4.30
C VAL A 119 4.23 3.71 -5.76
N ASN A 120 5.21 3.67 -6.65
CA ASN A 120 5.00 3.42 -8.08
C ASN A 120 5.46 1.99 -8.37
N LEU A 121 4.61 1.17 -8.91
CA LEU A 121 4.93 -0.21 -9.26
C LEU A 121 4.48 -0.52 -10.68
N VAL A 122 5.15 -1.49 -11.28
CA VAL A 122 4.73 -2.07 -12.55
C VAL A 122 3.74 -3.19 -12.25
N MET A 123 2.56 -3.17 -12.89
CA MET A 123 1.55 -4.19 -12.69
C MET A 123 2.09 -5.57 -13.05
N PRO A 124 2.24 -6.49 -12.08
CA PRO A 124 2.77 -7.82 -12.35
C PRO A 124 1.73 -8.72 -13.01
N GLU A 125 2.19 -9.82 -13.59
CA GLU A 125 1.30 -10.94 -13.90
C GLU A 125 0.72 -11.51 -12.59
N LEU A 126 -0.58 -11.79 -12.60
CA LEU A 126 -1.24 -12.45 -11.48
C LEU A 126 -1.09 -13.98 -11.60
N SER A 127 -1.15 -14.66 -10.46
CA SER A 127 -1.13 -16.12 -10.43
C SER A 127 -2.30 -16.72 -11.24
N ALA A 128 -2.09 -17.88 -11.82
CA ALA A 128 -3.11 -18.56 -12.62
C ALA A 128 -4.43 -18.70 -11.87
N GLY A 129 -5.52 -18.28 -12.50
CA GLY A 129 -6.87 -18.27 -11.92
C GLY A 129 -7.23 -17.03 -11.11
N ILE A 130 -6.33 -16.03 -11.02
CA ILE A 130 -6.60 -14.73 -10.41
C ILE A 130 -6.66 -13.70 -11.54
N ASP A 131 -7.79 -13.07 -11.72
CA ASP A 131 -8.08 -12.05 -12.75
C ASP A 131 -8.30 -10.65 -12.18
N THR A 132 -8.20 -10.51 -10.86
CA THR A 132 -8.38 -9.24 -10.14
C THR A 132 -7.22 -8.96 -9.21
N ALA A 133 -6.66 -7.76 -9.29
CA ALA A 133 -5.65 -7.24 -8.38
C ALA A 133 -6.32 -6.44 -7.26
N VAL A 134 -6.21 -6.90 -6.02
CA VAL A 134 -6.70 -6.18 -4.84
C VAL A 134 -5.51 -5.57 -4.10
N PHE A 135 -5.39 -4.24 -4.16
CA PHE A 135 -4.41 -3.49 -3.38
C PHE A 135 -5.02 -3.09 -2.04
N THR A 136 -4.45 -3.57 -0.94
CA THR A 136 -4.92 -3.28 0.42
C THR A 136 -3.92 -2.41 1.15
N ALA A 137 -4.37 -1.24 1.61
CA ALA A 137 -3.62 -0.35 2.50
C ALA A 137 -3.90 -0.72 3.96
N THR A 138 -2.86 -0.98 4.73
CA THR A 138 -2.96 -1.28 6.15
C THR A 138 -2.39 -0.13 6.98
N PHE A 139 -3.11 0.24 8.04
CA PHE A 139 -2.71 1.27 8.99
C PHE A 139 -2.71 0.70 10.40
N LYS A 140 -1.94 1.31 11.30
CA LYS A 140 -1.99 1.05 12.75
C LYS A 140 -2.12 2.37 13.50
N LEU A 141 -2.53 2.33 14.77
CA LEU A 141 -2.44 3.48 15.63
C LEU A 141 -0.98 3.92 15.77
N ALA A 142 -0.76 5.23 15.69
CA ALA A 142 0.56 5.81 15.90
C ALA A 142 0.95 5.76 17.38
N ASP A 143 2.23 5.71 17.64
CA ASP A 143 2.75 5.83 18.99
C ASP A 143 2.47 7.23 19.57
N VAL A 144 2.10 7.26 20.82
CA VAL A 144 1.85 8.49 21.58
C VAL A 144 3.11 8.88 22.33
N ALA A 145 3.70 10.01 21.95
CA ALA A 145 4.77 10.61 22.73
C ALA A 145 4.22 11.19 24.03
N TRP A 146 4.93 10.97 25.12
CA TRP A 146 4.56 11.48 26.43
C TRP A 146 5.79 11.96 27.22
N THR A 147 5.54 12.85 28.18
CA THR A 147 6.53 13.33 29.14
C THR A 147 5.89 13.33 30.53
N THR A 148 6.73 13.22 31.57
CA THR A 148 6.28 13.52 32.94
C THR A 148 6.82 14.87 33.38
N ALA A 149 6.09 15.52 34.29
CA ALA A 149 6.46 16.79 34.90
C ALA A 149 6.17 16.78 36.41
N VAL A 150 6.86 17.60 37.15
CA VAL A 150 6.63 17.83 38.59
C VAL A 150 5.95 19.20 38.77
N GLU A 151 4.87 19.24 39.57
CA GLU A 151 4.15 20.47 39.88
C GLU A 151 4.04 20.65 41.40
N PRO A 152 4.23 21.88 41.99
CA PRO A 152 4.67 23.07 41.29
C PRO A 152 6.08 22.96 40.74
N SER A 153 6.31 23.55 39.60
CA SER A 153 7.65 23.59 38.99
C SER A 153 8.56 24.56 39.70
N GLY A 154 9.86 24.25 39.80
CA GLY A 154 10.86 25.17 40.30
C GLY A 154 11.72 24.66 41.46
N ALA A 155 12.44 25.58 42.13
CA ALA A 155 13.44 25.22 43.12
C ALA A 155 12.86 24.56 44.38
N SER A 156 11.60 24.86 44.74
CA SER A 156 10.94 24.32 45.92
C SER A 156 10.74 22.80 45.83
N THR A 157 10.40 22.29 44.65
CA THR A 157 10.17 20.86 44.39
C THR A 157 11.41 20.17 43.79
N ALA A 158 12.55 20.88 43.65
CA ALA A 158 13.78 20.26 43.17
C ALA A 158 14.14 19.03 44.03
N GLY A 159 14.20 17.85 43.40
CA GLY A 159 14.39 16.56 44.08
C GLY A 159 13.13 15.71 44.24
N CYS A 160 11.92 16.25 44.02
CA CYS A 160 10.77 15.42 43.69
C CYS A 160 10.91 14.86 42.26
N ILE A 161 10.47 13.65 42.04
CA ILE A 161 10.70 12.93 40.77
C ILE A 161 9.37 12.41 40.22
N ALA A 162 9.19 12.55 38.92
CA ALA A 162 8.21 11.83 38.15
C ALA A 162 8.97 10.97 37.11
N PHE A 163 8.76 9.66 37.12
CA PHE A 163 9.52 8.71 36.31
C PHE A 163 8.60 7.71 35.63
N PRO A 164 8.96 7.26 34.38
CA PRO A 164 10.03 7.76 33.52
C PRO A 164 9.76 9.19 33.05
N THR A 165 10.79 9.93 32.65
CA THR A 165 10.67 11.37 32.33
C THR A 165 10.06 11.65 30.96
N SER A 166 10.23 10.72 30.04
CA SER A 166 9.65 10.80 28.68
C SER A 166 9.71 9.43 28.00
N GLY A 167 8.91 9.27 26.98
CA GLY A 167 8.88 8.06 26.16
C GLY A 167 7.85 8.15 25.05
N SER A 168 7.65 7.02 24.39
CA SER A 168 6.61 6.80 23.40
C SER A 168 6.02 5.40 23.61
N THR A 169 4.72 5.29 23.47
CA THR A 169 3.97 4.06 23.73
C THR A 169 2.90 3.92 22.67
N GLU A 170 2.72 2.71 22.14
CA GLU A 170 1.62 2.43 21.23
C GLU A 170 0.28 2.84 21.88
N ALA A 171 -0.55 3.53 21.11
CA ALA A 171 -1.84 3.99 21.62
C ALA A 171 -2.70 2.82 22.10
N ASN A 172 -3.44 3.04 23.18
CA ASN A 172 -4.26 2.06 23.90
C ASN A 172 -3.45 0.95 24.64
N THR A 173 -2.17 1.22 24.90
CA THR A 173 -1.31 0.33 25.72
C THR A 173 -1.22 0.87 27.15
N GLU A 174 -1.17 -0.03 28.12
CA GLU A 174 -0.93 0.30 29.53
C GLU A 174 0.51 0.74 29.77
N THR A 175 0.67 1.80 30.56
CA THR A 175 1.97 2.37 30.94
C THR A 175 1.94 2.76 32.42
N GLU A 176 3.10 2.67 33.07
CA GLU A 176 3.25 2.99 34.48
C GLU A 176 4.14 4.21 34.68
N PHE A 177 3.72 5.07 35.62
CA PHE A 177 4.48 6.24 36.04
C PHE A 177 4.59 6.24 37.58
N LEU A 178 5.76 6.59 38.12
CA LEU A 178 6.01 6.66 39.56
C LEU A 178 6.36 8.07 39.97
N ALA A 179 5.69 8.59 40.97
CA ALA A 179 6.01 9.83 41.65
C ALA A 179 6.77 9.55 42.94
N VAL A 180 7.85 10.28 43.18
CA VAL A 180 8.63 10.16 44.42
C VAL A 180 8.81 11.52 45.04
N ALA A 181 8.28 11.69 46.24
CA ALA A 181 8.42 12.92 47.01
C ALA A 181 9.79 13.00 47.71
N LYS A 182 10.41 14.19 47.76
CA LYS A 182 11.55 14.46 48.63
C LYS A 182 11.11 14.79 50.04
N GLU A 183 12.05 14.85 50.97
CA GLU A 183 11.82 15.32 52.33
C GLU A 183 11.16 16.70 52.36
N GLY A 184 10.14 16.88 53.21
CA GLY A 184 9.31 18.10 53.31
C GLY A 184 8.20 18.25 52.30
N PHE A 185 8.01 17.23 51.43
CA PHE A 185 6.92 17.18 50.48
C PHE A 185 6.18 15.84 50.55
N THR A 186 4.93 15.90 50.13
CA THR A 186 4.06 14.71 49.99
C THR A 186 3.47 14.74 48.60
N PHE A 187 3.41 13.57 47.96
CA PHE A 187 2.69 13.41 46.71
C PHE A 187 1.19 13.64 46.95
N ASP A 188 0.53 14.36 46.06
CA ASP A 188 -0.88 14.68 46.15
C ASP A 188 -1.69 13.90 45.11
N HIS A 189 -1.40 14.10 43.82
CA HIS A 189 -2.08 13.39 42.76
C HIS A 189 -1.33 13.50 41.41
N TRP A 190 -1.77 12.70 40.45
CA TRP A 190 -1.39 12.83 39.04
C TRP A 190 -2.44 13.64 38.29
N GLU A 191 -1.97 14.50 37.41
CA GLU A 191 -2.82 15.24 36.46
C GLU A 191 -2.49 14.89 35.02
N VAL A 192 -3.52 14.85 34.16
CA VAL A 192 -3.42 14.84 32.70
C VAL A 192 -4.37 15.92 32.17
N ASN A 193 -3.85 16.85 31.33
CA ASN A 193 -4.63 17.93 30.77
C ASN A 193 -5.34 18.81 31.82
N GLY A 194 -4.78 18.92 33.02
CA GLY A 194 -5.34 19.69 34.12
C GLY A 194 -6.42 18.98 34.92
N GLU A 195 -6.68 17.73 34.65
CA GLU A 195 -7.62 16.88 35.41
C GLU A 195 -6.86 15.89 36.28
N SER A 196 -7.28 15.73 37.55
CA SER A 196 -6.73 14.72 38.45
C SER A 196 -7.18 13.32 37.99
N VAL A 197 -6.19 12.44 37.78
CA VAL A 197 -6.44 11.09 37.26
C VAL A 197 -6.15 9.97 38.28
N ALA A 198 -5.29 10.22 39.25
CA ALA A 198 -4.96 9.26 40.30
C ALA A 198 -4.35 9.92 41.55
N THR A 199 -4.56 9.34 42.72
CA THR A 199 -4.00 9.78 44.01
C THR A 199 -2.92 8.82 44.57
N ASN A 200 -2.62 7.74 43.86
CA ASN A 200 -1.53 6.83 44.20
C ASN A 200 -0.24 7.30 43.53
N GLU A 201 0.90 7.19 44.23
CA GLU A 201 2.22 7.51 43.69
C GLU A 201 2.54 6.72 42.40
N LEU A 202 2.10 5.44 42.33
CA LEU A 202 2.15 4.64 41.12
C LEU A 202 0.86 4.85 40.31
N LEU A 203 1.00 5.48 39.12
CA LEU A 203 -0.05 5.61 38.13
C LEU A 203 0.09 4.49 37.09
N GLN A 204 -0.92 3.62 37.04
CA GLN A 204 -1.12 2.69 35.91
C GLN A 204 -2.24 3.24 35.04
N THR A 205 -1.97 3.47 33.78
CA THR A 205 -2.94 4.10 32.88
C THR A 205 -2.77 3.62 31.44
N THR A 206 -3.87 3.61 30.72
CA THR A 206 -3.85 3.38 29.27
C THR A 206 -3.55 4.67 28.53
N VAL A 207 -2.52 4.67 27.69
CA VAL A 207 -2.15 5.83 26.87
C VAL A 207 -3.08 5.91 25.67
N THR A 208 -4.12 6.75 25.73
CA THR A 208 -5.08 6.93 24.65
C THR A 208 -4.49 7.81 23.52
N PRO A 209 -5.01 7.72 22.27
CA PRO A 209 -4.61 8.61 21.18
C PRO A 209 -4.69 10.08 21.56
N LEU A 210 -3.82 10.92 20.96
CA LEU A 210 -3.76 12.36 21.25
C LEU A 210 -5.03 13.07 20.75
N ALA A 211 -5.55 14.00 21.58
CA ALA A 211 -6.61 14.92 21.18
C ALA A 211 -6.11 15.93 20.12
N GLU A 212 -7.03 16.62 19.42
CA GLU A 212 -6.66 17.55 18.33
C GLU A 212 -5.70 18.66 18.75
N SER A 213 -5.78 19.08 20.01
CA SER A 213 -4.94 20.14 20.57
C SER A 213 -3.61 19.65 21.13
N GLU A 214 -3.39 18.35 21.20
CA GLU A 214 -2.19 17.74 21.78
C GLU A 214 -1.14 17.40 20.71
N SER A 215 0.13 17.71 21.00
CA SER A 215 1.29 17.23 20.26
C SER A 215 2.03 16.11 21.01
N ALA A 216 1.89 16.05 22.33
CA ALA A 216 2.37 15.03 23.22
C ALA A 216 1.54 15.01 24.51
N ARG A 217 1.46 13.88 25.18
CA ARG A 217 0.77 13.74 26.45
C ARG A 217 1.70 14.16 27.61
N VAL A 218 1.21 14.96 28.54
CA VAL A 218 1.95 15.34 29.74
C VAL A 218 1.26 14.79 30.98
N TYR A 219 1.97 13.93 31.72
CA TYR A 219 1.57 13.43 33.03
C TYR A 219 2.27 14.22 34.11
N LYS A 220 1.52 14.98 34.90
CA LYS A 220 2.07 15.81 35.97
C LYS A 220 1.93 15.15 37.32
N ALA A 221 3.04 14.99 38.04
CA ALA A 221 3.02 14.59 39.44
C ALA A 221 2.92 15.84 40.30
N VAL A 222 1.83 16.01 41.02
CA VAL A 222 1.57 17.17 41.89
C VAL A 222 2.00 16.85 43.31
N PHE A 223 2.80 17.73 43.92
CA PHE A 223 3.30 17.61 45.26
C PHE A 223 2.88 18.82 46.09
N ARG A 224 2.71 18.60 47.39
CA ARG A 224 2.45 19.67 48.38
C ARG A 224 3.51 19.67 49.45
N ALA A 225 3.84 20.88 50.00
CA ALA A 225 4.70 20.98 51.16
C ALA A 225 3.97 20.47 52.43
N ASN A 226 4.72 19.82 53.31
CA ASN A 226 4.22 19.31 54.59
C ASN A 226 4.00 20.44 55.60
#